data_c32af7136d85e2139545da8c132c47b1
#
_entry.id   c32af7136d85e2139545da8c132c47b1
#
_cell.length_a   1.000
_cell.length_b   1.000
_cell.length_c   1.000
_cell.angle_alpha   90.00
_cell.angle_beta   90.00
_cell.angle_gamma   90.00
#
_symmetry.space_group_name_H-M   'P 1'
#
loop_
_entity.id
_entity.type
_entity.pdbx_description
1 polymer ?
#
loop_
_entity_poly.entity_id
_entity_poly.type
_entity_poly.pdbx_seq_one_letter_code
_entity_poly.pdbx_strand_id
1 'polypeptide(L)'
;MLAGEISYREGQFENAFSCLHNAITLEDNLPYDEPWGWMQPTRHALGALLVEQGQLREAEQIYREDLGLATGLSRASIHPNNSWSLKGLYDCLNARDETVEIKHVKANLDLAQARADHIVKASCACALSNRLDLCAIRIRHEAAKTSDTRILKQTDFTRV
;
A
#
# COMPACT_ATOMS: atom_id res chain seq x y z
N MET A 1 6.68 13.03 0.89
CA MET A 1 7.02 11.77 0.20
C MET A 1 8.52 11.50 0.23
N LEU A 2 9.41 12.27 -0.42
CA LEU A 2 10.86 11.98 -0.51
C LEU A 2 11.55 11.71 0.85
N ALA A 3 11.27 12.52 1.89
CA ALA A 3 11.83 12.29 3.21
C ALA A 3 11.48 10.90 3.77
N GLY A 4 10.25 10.44 3.56
CA GLY A 4 9.82 9.09 3.97
C GLY A 4 10.57 7.99 3.22
N GLU A 5 10.76 8.14 1.91
CA GLU A 5 11.52 7.17 1.12
C GLU A 5 13.01 7.10 1.52
N ILE A 6 13.62 8.25 1.84
CA ILE A 6 15.01 8.30 2.35
C ILE A 6 15.07 7.58 3.70
N SER A 7 14.22 7.94 4.67
CA SER A 7 14.16 7.27 5.99
C SER A 7 13.98 5.75 5.86
N TYR A 8 13.16 5.32 4.90
CA TYR A 8 12.97 3.89 4.64
C TYR A 8 14.27 3.20 4.19
N ARG A 9 15.03 3.83 3.29
CA ARG A 9 16.33 3.31 2.82
C ARG A 9 17.40 3.30 3.90
N GLU A 10 17.27 4.18 4.89
CA GLU A 10 18.10 4.22 6.09
C GLU A 10 17.68 3.19 7.15
N GLY A 11 16.62 2.43 6.92
CA GLY A 11 16.08 1.44 7.86
C GLY A 11 15.24 2.03 9.00
N GLN A 12 14.90 3.31 8.93
CA GLN A 12 14.08 4.03 9.91
C GLN A 12 12.59 3.88 9.56
N PHE A 13 12.05 2.66 9.62
CA PHE A 13 10.73 2.34 9.07
C PHE A 13 9.59 3.11 9.73
N GLU A 14 9.58 3.27 11.05
CA GLU A 14 8.54 4.03 11.76
C GLU A 14 8.52 5.50 11.32
N ASN A 15 9.68 6.13 11.24
CA ASN A 15 9.81 7.50 10.75
C ASN A 15 9.40 7.61 9.28
N ALA A 16 9.78 6.64 8.46
CA ALA A 16 9.43 6.59 7.05
C ALA A 16 7.89 6.58 6.85
N PHE A 17 7.19 5.68 7.54
CA PHE A 17 5.74 5.58 7.43
C PHE A 17 5.04 6.80 8.00
N SER A 18 5.51 7.37 9.12
CA SER A 18 4.99 8.63 9.65
C SER A 18 5.11 9.78 8.65
N CYS A 19 6.27 9.91 7.98
CA CYS A 19 6.48 10.92 6.95
C CYS A 19 5.56 10.73 5.74
N LEU A 20 5.32 9.48 5.32
CA LEU A 20 4.45 9.16 4.18
C LEU A 20 2.98 9.40 4.52
N HIS A 21 2.51 9.04 5.71
CA HIS A 21 1.15 9.36 6.17
C HIS A 21 0.91 10.88 6.26
N ASN A 22 1.89 11.63 6.77
CA ASN A 22 1.81 13.09 6.78
C ASN A 22 1.75 13.66 5.34
N ALA A 23 2.50 13.09 4.41
CA ALA A 23 2.47 13.51 3.01
C ALA A 23 1.10 13.23 2.37
N ILE A 24 0.48 12.07 2.66
CA ILE A 24 -0.89 11.75 2.22
C ILE A 24 -1.89 12.75 2.79
N THR A 25 -1.78 13.08 4.08
CA THR A 25 -2.67 14.07 4.71
C THR A 25 -2.56 15.43 4.04
N LEU A 26 -1.36 15.85 3.66
CA LEU A 26 -1.16 17.11 2.93
C LEU A 26 -1.75 17.05 1.52
N GLU A 27 -1.53 15.92 0.82
CA GLU A 27 -2.07 15.67 -0.54
C GLU A 27 -3.60 15.69 -0.54
N ASP A 28 -4.24 15.00 0.40
CA ASP A 28 -5.71 14.93 0.51
C ASP A 28 -6.37 16.28 0.85
N ASN A 29 -5.63 17.20 1.44
CA ASN A 29 -6.12 18.54 1.80
C ASN A 29 -5.80 19.61 0.76
N LEU A 30 -5.25 19.25 -0.39
CA LEU A 30 -5.11 20.20 -1.49
C LEU A 30 -6.49 20.62 -2.00
N PRO A 31 -6.72 21.93 -2.25
CA PRO A 31 -8.04 22.40 -2.67
C PRO A 31 -8.44 21.89 -4.05
N TYR A 32 -7.51 21.70 -4.95
CA TYR A 32 -7.65 21.10 -6.27
C TYR A 32 -6.27 20.93 -6.92
N ASP A 33 -5.98 19.76 -7.42
CA ASP A 33 -4.71 19.45 -8.10
C ASP A 33 -4.93 18.37 -9.19
N GLU A 34 -5.48 18.79 -10.31
CA GLU A 34 -5.75 17.90 -11.46
C GLU A 34 -5.28 18.54 -12.76
N PRO A 35 -4.27 17.98 -13.44
CA PRO A 35 -3.47 16.82 -13.06
C PRO A 35 -2.50 17.13 -11.91
N TRP A 36 -2.17 16.10 -11.11
CA TRP A 36 -1.26 16.23 -9.95
C TRP A 36 0.09 16.82 -10.37
N GLY A 37 0.57 17.77 -9.61
CA GLY A 37 1.80 18.48 -9.93
C GLY A 37 3.04 17.57 -10.00
N TRP A 38 3.08 16.51 -9.22
CA TRP A 38 4.18 15.51 -9.18
C TRP A 38 3.84 14.16 -9.79
N MET A 39 2.65 14.00 -10.33
CA MET A 39 2.21 12.84 -11.14
C MET A 39 2.29 11.47 -10.46
N GLN A 40 2.53 11.40 -9.16
CA GLN A 40 2.62 10.15 -8.40
C GLN A 40 1.95 10.31 -7.03
N PRO A 41 0.79 9.67 -6.79
CA PRO A 41 0.15 9.67 -5.49
C PRO A 41 1.05 9.06 -4.40
N THR A 42 1.13 9.73 -3.25
CA THR A 42 1.95 9.26 -2.11
C THR A 42 1.50 7.87 -1.62
N ARG A 43 0.21 7.54 -1.79
CA ARG A 43 -0.35 6.22 -1.48
C ARG A 43 0.34 5.07 -2.22
N HIS A 44 0.79 5.29 -3.46
CA HIS A 44 1.51 4.27 -4.20
C HIS A 44 2.85 3.92 -3.55
N ALA A 45 3.59 4.92 -3.07
CA ALA A 45 4.85 4.71 -2.37
C ALA A 45 4.63 4.05 -1.00
N LEU A 46 3.71 4.59 -0.19
CA LEU A 46 3.40 4.02 1.13
C LEU A 46 2.95 2.57 1.01
N GLY A 47 1.98 2.27 0.14
CA GLY A 47 1.48 0.92 -0.04
C GLY A 47 2.58 -0.06 -0.46
N ALA A 48 3.46 0.32 -1.40
CA ALA A 48 4.58 -0.52 -1.83
C ALA A 48 5.54 -0.86 -0.70
N LEU A 49 5.91 0.14 0.11
CA LEU A 49 6.85 -0.05 1.22
C LEU A 49 6.23 -0.82 2.39
N LEU A 50 4.93 -0.65 2.65
CA LEU A 50 4.17 -1.47 3.61
C LEU A 50 4.14 -2.94 3.18
N VAL A 51 3.93 -3.22 1.88
CA VAL A 51 3.99 -4.60 1.35
C VAL A 51 5.37 -5.20 1.58
N GLU A 52 6.46 -4.47 1.32
CA GLU A 52 7.82 -4.95 1.59
C GLU A 52 8.04 -5.32 3.07
N GLN A 53 7.39 -4.61 4.01
CA GLN A 53 7.48 -4.90 5.44
C GLN A 53 6.45 -5.95 5.92
N GLY A 54 5.63 -6.51 5.02
CA GLY A 54 4.60 -7.50 5.36
C GLY A 54 3.36 -6.91 6.05
N GLN A 55 3.22 -5.59 6.10
CA GLN A 55 2.05 -4.89 6.67
C GLN A 55 0.89 -4.88 5.66
N LEU A 56 0.46 -6.08 5.24
CA LEU A 56 -0.43 -6.28 4.10
C LEU A 56 -1.83 -5.69 4.28
N ARG A 57 -2.35 -5.67 5.53
CA ARG A 57 -3.71 -5.14 5.78
C ARG A 57 -3.74 -3.62 5.63
N GLU A 58 -2.71 -2.95 6.11
CA GLU A 58 -2.58 -1.50 5.98
C GLU A 58 -2.33 -1.11 4.52
N ALA A 59 -1.42 -1.82 3.83
CA ALA A 59 -1.18 -1.63 2.40
C ALA A 59 -2.47 -1.80 1.58
N GLU A 60 -3.25 -2.85 1.87
CA GLU A 60 -4.55 -3.09 1.23
C GLU A 60 -5.49 -1.91 1.42
N GLN A 61 -5.60 -1.37 2.65
CA GLN A 61 -6.43 -0.22 2.94
C GLN A 61 -6.00 1.01 2.13
N ILE A 62 -4.71 1.31 2.09
CA ILE A 62 -4.13 2.42 1.31
C ILE A 62 -4.48 2.32 -0.18
N TYR A 63 -4.37 1.12 -0.78
CA TYR A 63 -4.74 0.93 -2.18
C TYR A 63 -6.24 1.01 -2.42
N ARG A 64 -7.08 0.55 -1.46
CA ARG A 64 -8.54 0.70 -1.55
C ARG A 64 -8.98 2.15 -1.51
N GLU A 65 -8.34 2.96 -0.68
CA GLU A 65 -8.56 4.40 -0.63
C GLU A 65 -8.23 5.06 -1.97
N ASP A 66 -7.04 4.80 -2.50
CA ASP A 66 -6.61 5.35 -3.79
C ASP A 66 -7.53 4.96 -4.95
N LEU A 67 -8.02 3.73 -4.96
CA LEU A 67 -8.96 3.22 -5.97
C LEU A 67 -10.40 3.74 -5.78
N GLY A 68 -10.71 4.40 -4.67
CA GLY A 68 -12.06 4.82 -4.32
C GLY A 68 -12.98 3.67 -3.89
N LEU A 69 -12.41 2.56 -3.44
CA LEU A 69 -13.13 1.39 -2.89
C LEU A 69 -13.39 1.53 -1.38
N ALA A 70 -12.80 2.52 -0.73
CA ALA A 70 -13.06 2.93 0.65
C ALA A 70 -13.77 4.28 0.68
N THR A 71 -14.50 4.54 1.77
CA THR A 71 -15.21 5.82 1.98
C THR A 71 -14.30 6.85 2.63
N GLY A 72 -14.52 8.15 2.37
CA GLY A 72 -13.88 9.24 3.10
C GLY A 72 -13.05 10.19 2.23
N LEU A 73 -12.59 9.77 1.06
CA LEU A 73 -11.86 10.65 0.15
C LEU A 73 -12.78 11.41 -0.81
N SER A 74 -12.36 12.60 -1.20
CA SER A 74 -13.01 13.36 -2.24
C SER A 74 -12.85 12.70 -3.61
N ARG A 75 -13.73 13.02 -4.55
CA ARG A 75 -13.64 12.51 -5.92
C ARG A 75 -12.31 12.90 -6.60
N ALA A 76 -11.75 14.04 -6.25
CA ALA A 76 -10.48 14.53 -6.78
C ALA A 76 -9.26 13.78 -6.25
N SER A 77 -9.38 13.14 -5.08
CA SER A 77 -8.28 12.43 -4.41
C SER A 77 -8.26 10.93 -4.69
N ILE A 78 -9.18 10.41 -5.51
CA ILE A 78 -9.25 8.99 -5.85
C ILE A 78 -8.86 8.75 -7.30
N HIS A 79 -8.21 7.62 -7.58
CA HIS A 79 -7.70 7.24 -8.89
C HIS A 79 -8.28 5.89 -9.34
N PRO A 80 -9.59 5.83 -9.69
CA PRO A 80 -10.26 4.57 -10.00
C PRO A 80 -9.59 3.85 -11.17
N ASN A 81 -9.45 2.53 -11.03
CA ASN A 81 -8.91 1.64 -12.07
C ASN A 81 -7.48 1.96 -12.53
N ASN A 82 -6.70 2.72 -11.75
CA ASN A 82 -5.29 2.88 -12.07
C ASN A 82 -4.52 1.57 -11.89
N SER A 83 -3.60 1.28 -12.79
CA SER A 83 -2.87 0.01 -12.80
C SER A 83 -1.88 -0.15 -11.64
N TRP A 84 -1.42 0.95 -11.03
CA TRP A 84 -0.47 0.92 -9.92
C TRP A 84 -1.12 0.41 -8.64
N SER A 85 -2.22 1.00 -8.21
CA SER A 85 -2.94 0.54 -7.03
C SER A 85 -3.66 -0.78 -7.22
N LEU A 86 -4.17 -1.07 -8.45
CA LEU A 86 -4.69 -2.40 -8.75
C LEU A 86 -3.62 -3.48 -8.63
N LYS A 87 -2.38 -3.20 -9.08
CA LYS A 87 -1.26 -4.12 -8.90
C LYS A 87 -0.91 -4.32 -7.43
N GLY A 88 -0.83 -3.23 -6.66
CA GLY A 88 -0.56 -3.29 -5.22
C GLY A 88 -1.63 -4.05 -4.45
N LEU A 89 -2.91 -3.78 -4.72
CA LEU A 89 -4.03 -4.49 -4.11
C LEU A 89 -4.01 -5.99 -4.48
N TYR A 90 -3.77 -6.31 -5.76
CA TYR A 90 -3.61 -7.69 -6.20
C TYR A 90 -2.49 -8.42 -5.44
N ASP A 91 -1.34 -7.77 -5.23
CA ASP A 91 -0.21 -8.35 -4.50
C ASP A 91 -0.55 -8.59 -3.02
N CYS A 92 -1.25 -7.66 -2.37
CA CYS A 92 -1.73 -7.83 -1.00
C CYS A 92 -2.68 -9.02 -0.86
N LEU A 93 -3.68 -9.12 -1.73
CA LEU A 93 -4.66 -10.20 -1.72
C LEU A 93 -4.01 -11.56 -2.00
N ASN A 94 -3.09 -11.61 -2.97
CA ASN A 94 -2.33 -12.82 -3.29
C ASN A 94 -1.43 -13.27 -2.14
N ALA A 95 -0.75 -12.33 -1.47
CA ALA A 95 0.10 -12.67 -0.31
C ALA A 95 -0.70 -13.14 0.91
N ARG A 96 -1.98 -12.75 1.00
CA ARG A 96 -2.92 -13.19 2.05
C ARG A 96 -3.74 -14.41 1.69
N ASP A 97 -3.52 -15.01 0.52
CA ASP A 97 -4.29 -16.15 -0.01
C ASP A 97 -5.82 -15.87 -0.14
N GLU A 98 -6.19 -14.61 -0.45
CA GLU A 98 -7.58 -14.24 -0.71
C GLU A 98 -8.02 -14.79 -2.08
N THR A 99 -9.02 -15.68 -2.08
CA THR A 99 -9.35 -16.47 -3.28
C THR A 99 -10.57 -15.95 -4.06
N VAL A 100 -11.39 -15.12 -3.45
CA VAL A 100 -12.64 -14.62 -4.05
C VAL A 100 -12.43 -13.27 -4.72
N GLU A 101 -12.07 -12.26 -3.96
CA GLU A 101 -11.94 -10.89 -4.45
C GLU A 101 -10.76 -10.73 -5.42
N ILE A 102 -9.68 -11.49 -5.23
CA ILE A 102 -8.49 -11.44 -6.10
C ILE A 102 -8.83 -11.65 -7.58
N LYS A 103 -9.87 -12.44 -7.88
CA LYS A 103 -10.30 -12.69 -9.26
C LYS A 103 -10.86 -11.42 -9.93
N HIS A 104 -11.63 -10.63 -9.19
CA HIS A 104 -12.18 -9.36 -9.66
C HIS A 104 -11.08 -8.31 -9.81
N VAL A 105 -10.20 -8.19 -8.82
CA VAL A 105 -9.05 -7.28 -8.89
C VAL A 105 -8.13 -7.64 -10.04
N LYS A 106 -7.88 -8.94 -10.28
CA LYS A 106 -7.08 -9.42 -11.42
C LYS A 106 -7.69 -9.03 -12.77
N ALA A 107 -8.99 -9.20 -12.93
CA ALA A 107 -9.68 -8.83 -14.18
C ALA A 107 -9.58 -7.32 -14.44
N ASN A 108 -9.76 -6.48 -13.42
CA ASN A 108 -9.61 -5.03 -13.52
C ASN A 108 -8.15 -4.64 -13.83
N LEU A 109 -7.18 -5.30 -13.20
CA LEU A 109 -5.76 -5.09 -13.46
C LEU A 109 -5.39 -5.45 -14.91
N ASP A 110 -5.86 -6.58 -15.41
CA ASP A 110 -5.61 -7.02 -16.79
C ASP A 110 -6.19 -6.02 -17.80
N LEU A 111 -7.39 -5.50 -17.53
CA LEU A 111 -8.01 -4.48 -18.37
C LEU A 111 -7.24 -3.15 -18.33
N ALA A 112 -6.77 -2.73 -17.15
CA ALA A 112 -5.96 -1.52 -17.00
C ALA A 112 -4.61 -1.66 -17.72
N GLN A 113 -3.94 -2.80 -17.57
CA GLN A 113 -2.65 -3.07 -18.20
C GLN A 113 -2.74 -3.25 -19.73
N ALA A 114 -3.88 -3.73 -20.24
CA ALA A 114 -4.10 -3.83 -21.69
C ALA A 114 -4.11 -2.46 -22.40
N ARG A 115 -4.25 -1.36 -21.65
CA ARG A 115 -4.22 0.02 -22.14
C ARG A 115 -2.91 0.74 -21.87
N ALA A 116 -1.97 0.07 -21.19
CA ALA A 116 -0.68 0.65 -20.82
C ALA A 116 0.40 0.24 -21.83
N ASP A 117 1.32 1.14 -22.14
CA ASP A 117 2.48 0.85 -23.00
C ASP A 117 3.45 -0.14 -22.32
N HIS A 118 3.41 -0.21 -20.99
CA HIS A 118 4.27 -1.07 -20.18
C HIS A 118 3.48 -1.80 -19.10
N ILE A 119 3.83 -3.05 -18.87
CA ILE A 119 3.27 -3.83 -17.74
C ILE A 119 3.79 -3.27 -16.42
N VAL A 120 2.88 -2.84 -15.55
CA VAL A 120 3.20 -2.38 -14.19
C VAL A 120 3.59 -3.59 -13.34
N LYS A 121 4.83 -3.60 -12.84
CA LYS A 121 5.39 -4.72 -12.05
C LYS A 121 5.28 -4.50 -10.55
N ALA A 122 5.19 -3.26 -10.09
CA ALA A 122 5.02 -2.86 -8.70
C ALA A 122 4.16 -1.60 -8.63
N SER A 123 3.54 -1.33 -7.50
CA SER A 123 2.71 -0.12 -7.30
C SER A 123 3.51 1.18 -7.21
N CYS A 124 4.81 1.09 -7.02
CA CYS A 124 5.73 2.22 -7.01
C CYS A 124 7.10 1.80 -7.54
N ALA A 125 7.76 2.70 -8.26
CA ALA A 125 9.15 2.51 -8.69
C ALA A 125 10.13 2.40 -7.50
N CYS A 126 9.79 2.91 -6.34
CA CYS A 126 10.54 2.77 -5.10
C CYS A 126 10.72 1.30 -4.66
N ALA A 127 9.82 0.40 -5.05
CA ALA A 127 9.87 -1.03 -4.74
C ALA A 127 10.46 -1.91 -5.88
N LEU A 128 10.80 -1.33 -7.02
CA LEU A 128 11.31 -2.10 -8.18
C LEU A 128 12.70 -2.71 -7.97
N SER A 129 13.50 -2.16 -7.05
CA SER A 129 14.86 -2.66 -6.77
C SER A 129 14.86 -3.97 -5.97
N ASN A 130 13.79 -4.26 -5.23
CA ASN A 130 13.59 -5.51 -4.53
C ASN A 130 12.57 -6.32 -5.32
N ARG A 131 12.98 -7.43 -5.93
CA ARG A 131 11.99 -8.41 -6.43
C ARG A 131 11.09 -8.74 -5.26
N LEU A 132 9.79 -8.45 -5.38
CA LEU A 132 8.80 -8.83 -4.39
C LEU A 132 8.85 -10.36 -4.25
N ASP A 133 9.64 -10.83 -3.29
CA ASP A 133 9.62 -12.23 -2.90
C ASP A 133 8.37 -12.43 -2.02
N LEU A 134 7.29 -12.89 -2.66
CA LEU A 134 6.02 -13.14 -1.97
C LEU A 134 6.19 -14.12 -0.80
N CYS A 135 7.15 -15.04 -0.88
CA CYS A 135 7.45 -15.95 0.22
C CYS A 135 8.02 -15.19 1.43
N ALA A 136 9.00 -14.31 1.20
CA ALA A 136 9.56 -13.48 2.26
C ALA A 136 8.53 -12.50 2.85
N ILE A 137 7.65 -11.94 2.01
CA ILE A 137 6.55 -11.06 2.44
C ILE A 137 5.56 -11.83 3.32
N ARG A 138 5.15 -13.04 2.93
CA ARG A 138 4.28 -13.90 3.73
C ARG A 138 4.89 -14.22 5.09
N ILE A 139 6.17 -14.57 5.13
CA ILE A 139 6.89 -14.84 6.39
C ILE A 139 6.88 -13.63 7.31
N ARG A 140 7.16 -12.42 6.79
CA ARG A 140 7.09 -11.18 7.58
C ARG A 140 5.67 -10.89 8.07
N HIS A 141 4.67 -11.09 7.23
CA HIS A 141 3.27 -10.91 7.60
C HIS A 141 2.85 -11.85 8.74
N GLU A 142 3.22 -13.13 8.69
CA GLU A 142 2.93 -14.08 9.78
C GLU A 142 3.69 -13.73 11.06
N ALA A 143 4.93 -13.27 10.96
CA ALA A 143 5.71 -12.80 12.12
C ALA A 143 5.06 -11.55 12.77
N ALA A 144 4.55 -10.62 11.99
CA ALA A 144 3.84 -9.44 12.50
C ALA A 144 2.56 -9.83 13.25
N LYS A 145 1.75 -10.76 12.73
CA LYS A 145 0.56 -11.27 13.42
C LYS A 145 0.88 -11.91 14.78
N THR A 146 1.98 -12.64 14.87
CA THR A 146 2.38 -13.30 16.13
C THR A 146 2.86 -12.32 17.19
N SER A 147 3.49 -11.20 16.81
CA SER A 147 3.89 -10.13 17.74
C SER A 147 2.68 -9.38 18.29
N ASP A 148 1.71 -9.01 17.45
CA ASP A 148 0.47 -8.36 17.89
C ASP A 148 -0.33 -9.21 18.87
N THR A 149 -0.40 -10.53 18.63
CA THR A 149 -1.11 -11.47 19.52
C THR A 149 -0.42 -11.60 20.88
N ARG A 150 0.90 -11.41 20.97
CA ARG A 150 1.63 -11.40 22.24
C ARG A 150 1.38 -10.15 23.06
N ILE A 151 1.32 -8.98 22.42
CA ILE A 151 1.05 -7.69 23.06
C ILE A 151 -0.36 -7.71 23.68
N LEU A 152 -1.37 -8.17 22.94
CA LEU A 152 -2.76 -8.25 23.42
C LEU A 152 -2.90 -9.19 24.64
N LYS A 153 -2.17 -10.31 24.68
CA LYS A 153 -2.17 -11.22 25.84
C LYS A 153 -1.46 -10.63 27.08
N GLN A 154 -0.52 -9.71 26.91
CA GLN A 154 0.20 -9.08 28.02
C GLN A 154 -0.61 -7.96 28.67
N THR A 155 -1.49 -7.29 27.93
CA THR A 155 -2.37 -6.22 28.45
C THR A 155 -3.56 -6.75 29.23
N ASP A 156 -4.01 -7.99 29.00
CA ASP A 156 -5.10 -8.61 29.76
C ASP A 156 -4.66 -9.11 31.15
N PHE A 157 -3.36 -9.28 31.40
CA PHE A 157 -2.83 -9.75 32.70
C PHE A 157 -2.59 -8.63 33.72
N THR A 158 -2.73 -7.35 33.34
CA THR A 158 -2.52 -6.19 34.21
C THR A 158 -3.83 -5.54 34.69
N ARG A 159 -4.97 -6.19 34.48
CA ARG A 159 -6.29 -5.76 34.98
C ARG A 159 -6.88 -6.82 35.93
N VAL A 160 -6.19 -7.08 37.03
CA VAL A 160 -6.77 -7.73 38.23
C VAL A 160 -6.39 -6.91 39.44
#